data_f7f75529bff116cbba043422736b70dc
#
_entry.id   f7f75529bff116cbba043422736b70dc
#
_cell.length_a   1.000
_cell.length_b   1.000
_cell.length_c   1.000
_cell.angle_alpha   90.00
_cell.angle_beta   90.00
_cell.angle_gamma   90.00
#
_symmetry.space_group_name_H-M   'P 1'
#
loop_
_entity.id
_entity.type
_entity.pdbx_description
1 polymer ?
#
loop_
_entity_poly.entity_id
_entity_poly.type
_entity_poly.pdbx_seq_one_letter_code
_entity_poly.pdbx_strand_id
1 'polypeptide(L)'
;ALLGLATVLVFTVTRVIFIPQGEFVAYGALTLAMLQSGKTPGTVWLLLLLAGLAGAMELVARWRHHGQPLRALRASLRLTAFPVAIALLSIWAAPQQFPLWVQAVLSVAIVTAFGPLVYRVAYQSLEAATPLVLLIVSVGVHFALTGLGLLFFGAEGFRNPSFWDVRFSLGPVSLSGQTVIIFASSLALIVLLWLYFEKSLRGKALRATAVNRTGARLMGISSQASGQLTFLMAALIGALSGLLIGPSTTVFYDSGFLIGLKGFVAAVVAGLSSYPGALLGALFVGIVEAFGAFWASAFKEVIVFTLILPVLLVRSLRSGHTDEEH
;
A
#
# COMPACT_ATOMS: atom_id res chain seq x y z
N ALA A 1 -0.13 -11.68 3.31
CA ALA A 1 0.79 -11.95 2.19
C ALA A 1 0.96 -10.71 1.30
N LEU A 2 -0.11 -10.17 0.73
CA LEU A 2 -0.04 -9.01 -0.21
C LEU A 2 0.64 -7.80 0.41
N LEU A 3 0.32 -7.46 1.67
CA LEU A 3 0.93 -6.32 2.37
C LEU A 3 2.42 -6.55 2.65
N GLY A 4 2.82 -7.75 3.03
CA GLY A 4 4.23 -8.08 3.21
C GLY A 4 5.02 -7.91 1.91
N LEU A 5 4.44 -8.34 0.78
CA LEU A 5 5.03 -8.12 -0.55
C LEU A 5 5.13 -6.63 -0.90
N ALA A 6 4.09 -5.84 -0.64
CA ALA A 6 4.11 -4.39 -0.87
C ALA A 6 5.18 -3.70 0.00
N THR A 7 5.30 -4.08 1.27
CA THR A 7 6.31 -3.54 2.19
C THR A 7 7.73 -3.87 1.72
N VAL A 8 8.00 -5.12 1.32
CA VAL A 8 9.29 -5.51 0.75
C VAL A 8 9.58 -4.74 -0.53
N LEU A 9 8.60 -4.57 -1.41
CA LEU A 9 8.74 -3.81 -2.64
C LEU A 9 9.16 -2.35 -2.37
N VAL A 10 8.44 -1.67 -1.48
CA VAL A 10 8.77 -0.27 -1.14
C VAL A 10 10.15 -0.18 -0.52
N PHE A 11 10.44 -1.02 0.47
CA PHE A 11 11.72 -0.97 1.16
C PHE A 11 12.91 -1.27 0.24
N THR A 12 12.85 -2.31 -0.58
CA THR A 12 13.97 -2.69 -1.45
C THR A 12 14.30 -1.64 -2.50
N VAL A 13 13.30 -0.99 -3.08
CA VAL A 13 13.50 0.01 -4.14
C VAL A 13 13.82 1.40 -3.58
N THR A 14 13.15 1.81 -2.50
CA THR A 14 13.22 3.21 -2.01
C THR A 14 13.94 3.37 -0.68
N ARG A 15 14.24 2.28 0.03
CA ARG A 15 14.76 2.26 1.41
C ARG A 15 13.83 2.90 2.43
N VAL A 16 12.59 3.15 2.05
CA VAL A 16 11.54 3.69 2.94
C VAL A 16 10.90 2.54 3.71
N ILE A 17 10.90 2.63 5.03
CA ILE A 17 10.03 1.81 5.89
C ILE A 17 8.67 2.48 5.88
N PHE A 18 7.80 2.06 4.95
CA PHE A 18 6.54 2.72 4.68
C PHE A 18 5.43 2.24 5.63
N ILE A 19 5.36 2.87 6.82
CA ILE A 19 4.33 2.58 7.83
C ILE A 19 2.91 2.79 7.28
N PRO A 20 2.62 3.86 6.46
CA PRO A 20 1.26 4.09 5.97
C PRO A 20 0.75 3.07 4.94
N GLN A 21 1.42 1.95 4.74
CA GLN A 21 0.96 0.91 3.82
C GLN A 21 -0.44 0.38 4.17
N GLY A 22 -0.75 0.31 5.46
CA GLY A 22 -2.05 -0.15 5.94
C GLY A 22 -3.18 0.87 5.74
N GLU A 23 -2.89 2.18 5.71
CA GLU A 23 -3.88 3.20 5.43
C GLU A 23 -4.45 3.06 4.02
N PHE A 24 -3.66 2.61 3.05
CA PHE A 24 -4.16 2.30 1.71
C PHE A 24 -5.18 1.15 1.73
N VAL A 25 -5.05 0.20 2.67
CA VAL A 25 -6.02 -0.87 2.88
C VAL A 25 -7.32 -0.31 3.47
N ALA A 26 -7.21 0.42 4.58
CA ALA A 26 -8.37 1.03 5.23
C ALA A 26 -9.11 1.97 4.27
N TYR A 27 -8.38 2.83 3.57
CA TYR A 27 -8.93 3.77 2.60
C TYR A 27 -9.61 3.05 1.42
N GLY A 28 -9.06 1.93 0.94
CA GLY A 28 -9.71 1.11 -0.09
C GLY A 28 -11.08 0.61 0.34
N ALA A 29 -11.17 0.01 1.53
CA ALA A 29 -12.42 -0.50 2.07
C ALA A 29 -13.43 0.62 2.40
N LEU A 30 -12.98 1.69 3.06
CA LEU A 30 -13.83 2.82 3.48
C LEU A 30 -14.32 3.65 2.30
N THR A 31 -13.48 3.85 1.27
CA THR A 31 -13.90 4.51 0.02
C THR A 31 -14.99 3.73 -0.68
N LEU A 32 -14.87 2.40 -0.76
CA LEU A 32 -15.92 1.55 -1.31
C LEU A 32 -17.21 1.68 -0.49
N ALA A 33 -17.15 1.65 0.84
CA ALA A 33 -18.31 1.76 1.71
C ALA A 33 -19.06 3.10 1.51
N MET A 34 -18.32 4.20 1.34
CA MET A 34 -18.92 5.51 1.04
C MET A 34 -19.61 5.54 -0.34
N LEU A 35 -18.96 4.98 -1.37
CA LEU A 35 -19.55 4.87 -2.71
C LEU A 35 -20.85 4.05 -2.68
N GLN A 36 -20.89 2.98 -1.91
CA GLN A 36 -22.09 2.15 -1.74
C GLN A 36 -23.23 2.90 -1.03
N SER A 37 -22.89 3.83 -0.15
CA SER A 37 -23.87 4.71 0.48
C SER A 37 -24.33 5.87 -0.43
N GLY A 38 -23.88 5.93 -1.68
CA GLY A 38 -24.19 7.02 -2.60
C GLY A 38 -23.53 8.36 -2.23
N LYS A 39 -22.56 8.35 -1.31
CA LYS A 39 -21.86 9.55 -0.85
C LYS A 39 -20.52 9.68 -1.55
N THR A 40 -20.14 10.93 -1.87
CA THR A 40 -18.79 11.21 -2.37
C THR A 40 -17.78 10.92 -1.25
N PRO A 41 -16.82 9.98 -1.44
CA PRO A 41 -15.83 9.67 -0.42
C PRO A 41 -14.91 10.86 -0.15
N GLY A 42 -14.53 11.07 1.12
CA GLY A 42 -13.57 12.11 1.50
C GLY A 42 -12.19 11.94 0.86
N THR A 43 -11.85 10.70 0.48
CA THR A 43 -10.64 10.38 -0.30
C THR A 43 -10.55 11.10 -1.63
N VAL A 44 -11.68 11.49 -2.25
CA VAL A 44 -11.69 12.30 -3.48
C VAL A 44 -11.11 13.69 -3.21
N TRP A 45 -11.46 14.29 -2.08
CA TRP A 45 -10.94 15.60 -1.69
C TRP A 45 -9.45 15.52 -1.32
N LEU A 46 -9.04 14.43 -0.65
CA LEU A 46 -7.62 14.18 -0.41
C LEU A 46 -6.84 14.01 -1.72
N LEU A 47 -7.41 13.32 -2.71
CA LEU A 47 -6.80 13.15 -4.03
C LEU A 47 -6.56 14.50 -4.72
N LEU A 48 -7.57 15.37 -4.68
CA LEU A 48 -7.47 16.72 -5.25
C LEU A 48 -6.43 17.57 -4.51
N LEU A 49 -6.39 17.49 -3.18
CA LEU A 49 -5.41 18.18 -2.35
C LEU A 49 -3.98 17.73 -2.68
N LEU A 50 -3.74 16.42 -2.69
CA LEU A 50 -2.43 15.86 -3.03
C LEU A 50 -2.01 16.18 -4.48
N ALA A 51 -2.95 16.12 -5.42
CA ALA A 51 -2.70 16.51 -6.79
C ALA A 51 -2.35 18.00 -6.90
N GLY A 52 -3.06 18.87 -6.20
CA GLY A 52 -2.77 20.31 -6.12
C GLY A 52 -1.39 20.60 -5.53
N LEU A 53 -1.04 19.96 -4.40
CA LEU A 53 0.28 20.09 -3.77
C LEU A 53 1.39 19.60 -4.70
N ALA A 54 1.25 18.42 -5.29
CA ALA A 54 2.23 17.86 -6.21
C ALA A 54 2.40 18.74 -7.47
N GLY A 55 1.28 19.28 -7.99
CA GLY A 55 1.28 20.21 -9.12
C GLY A 55 1.97 21.52 -8.80
N ALA A 56 1.70 22.10 -7.61
CA ALA A 56 2.34 23.32 -7.13
C ALA A 56 3.86 23.12 -6.92
N MET A 57 4.26 22.01 -6.31
CA MET A 57 5.68 21.66 -6.14
C MET A 57 6.40 21.54 -7.48
N GLU A 58 5.76 20.88 -8.48
CA GLU A 58 6.32 20.77 -9.83
C GLU A 58 6.46 22.13 -10.51
N LEU A 59 5.42 22.97 -10.39
CA LEU A 59 5.41 24.30 -10.97
C LEU A 59 6.55 25.16 -10.39
N VAL A 60 6.68 25.20 -9.06
CA VAL A 60 7.72 25.97 -8.36
C VAL A 60 9.12 25.44 -8.69
N ALA A 61 9.33 24.13 -8.68
CA ALA A 61 10.61 23.52 -8.98
C ALA A 61 11.08 23.86 -10.40
N ARG A 62 10.21 23.70 -11.39
CA ARG A 62 10.56 24.01 -12.80
C ARG A 62 10.69 25.50 -13.07
N TRP A 63 9.88 26.33 -12.42
CA TRP A 63 10.00 27.78 -12.58
C TRP A 63 11.35 28.28 -12.06
N ARG A 64 11.77 27.80 -10.90
CA ARG A 64 13.09 28.16 -10.31
C ARG A 64 14.27 27.69 -11.16
N HIS A 65 14.18 26.49 -11.79
CA HIS A 65 15.31 25.93 -12.51
C HIS A 65 15.40 26.35 -13.99
N HIS A 66 14.28 26.60 -14.66
CA HIS A 66 14.28 26.79 -16.12
C HIS A 66 13.72 28.15 -16.58
N GLY A 67 13.13 28.96 -15.71
CA GLY A 67 12.56 30.27 -16.07
C GLY A 67 11.44 30.25 -17.11
N GLN A 68 10.88 29.08 -17.46
CA GLN A 68 9.88 28.91 -18.53
C GLN A 68 8.51 28.53 -17.94
N PRO A 69 7.63 29.50 -17.66
CA PRO A 69 6.36 29.25 -16.95
C PRO A 69 5.42 28.31 -17.74
N LEU A 70 5.37 28.43 -19.07
CA LEU A 70 4.48 27.59 -19.89
C LEU A 70 4.86 26.11 -19.88
N ARG A 71 6.16 25.80 -19.87
CA ARG A 71 6.63 24.39 -19.78
C ARG A 71 6.38 23.84 -18.38
N ALA A 72 6.58 24.64 -17.35
CA ALA A 72 6.27 24.26 -15.98
C ALA A 72 4.77 23.98 -15.78
N LEU A 73 3.89 24.83 -16.32
CA LEU A 73 2.43 24.66 -16.28
C LEU A 73 2.01 23.36 -17.01
N ARG A 74 2.51 23.12 -18.22
CA ARG A 74 2.19 21.89 -18.96
C ARG A 74 2.62 20.62 -18.21
N ALA A 75 3.76 20.65 -17.53
CA ALA A 75 4.25 19.51 -16.75
C ALA A 75 3.38 19.29 -15.49
N SER A 76 3.02 20.36 -14.78
CA SER A 76 2.10 20.31 -13.65
C SER A 76 0.73 19.74 -14.08
N LEU A 77 0.14 20.26 -15.16
CA LEU A 77 -1.12 19.77 -15.70
C LEU A 77 -1.08 18.29 -16.10
N ARG A 78 0.01 17.82 -16.73
CA ARG A 78 0.16 16.39 -17.07
C ARG A 78 0.20 15.51 -15.83
N LEU A 79 0.83 15.98 -14.76
CA LEU A 79 0.91 15.25 -13.49
C LEU A 79 -0.45 15.16 -12.79
N THR A 80 -1.21 16.25 -12.79
CA THR A 80 -2.46 16.37 -12.06
C THR A 80 -3.68 15.91 -12.87
N ALA A 81 -3.59 15.84 -14.21
CA ALA A 81 -4.73 15.53 -15.08
C ALA A 81 -5.38 14.19 -14.74
N PHE A 82 -4.60 13.13 -14.56
CA PHE A 82 -5.12 11.79 -14.27
C PHE A 82 -5.79 11.70 -12.89
N PRO A 83 -5.16 12.15 -11.77
CA PRO A 83 -5.82 12.22 -10.47
C PRO A 83 -7.10 13.08 -10.46
N VAL A 84 -7.07 14.24 -11.12
CA VAL A 84 -8.23 15.12 -11.22
C VAL A 84 -9.35 14.46 -12.03
N ALA A 85 -9.03 13.80 -13.14
CA ALA A 85 -10.02 13.05 -13.92
C ALA A 85 -10.70 11.95 -13.10
N ILE A 86 -9.92 11.18 -12.30
CA ILE A 86 -10.47 10.17 -11.38
C ILE A 86 -11.38 10.84 -10.34
N ALA A 87 -10.95 11.95 -9.76
CA ALA A 87 -11.74 12.68 -8.77
C ALA A 87 -13.09 13.16 -9.34
N LEU A 88 -13.07 13.79 -10.51
CA LEU A 88 -14.29 14.27 -11.19
C LEU A 88 -15.21 13.11 -11.56
N LEU A 89 -14.65 12.01 -12.10
CA LEU A 89 -15.41 10.80 -12.39
C LEU A 89 -16.06 10.23 -11.13
N SER A 90 -15.34 10.26 -10.00
CA SER A 90 -15.84 9.74 -8.72
C SER A 90 -16.97 10.61 -8.14
N ILE A 91 -16.86 11.92 -8.24
CA ILE A 91 -17.92 12.85 -7.83
C ILE A 91 -19.18 12.62 -8.65
N TRP A 92 -19.03 12.44 -9.97
CA TRP A 92 -20.16 12.16 -10.87
C TRP A 92 -20.77 10.77 -10.62
N ALA A 93 -19.94 9.76 -10.36
CA ALA A 93 -20.38 8.37 -10.21
C ALA A 93 -20.99 8.06 -8.83
N ALA A 94 -20.60 8.76 -7.76
CA ALA A 94 -21.05 8.46 -6.40
C ALA A 94 -22.59 8.44 -6.23
N PRO A 95 -23.35 9.44 -6.71
CA PRO A 95 -24.82 9.45 -6.57
C PRO A 95 -25.54 8.44 -7.49
N GLN A 96 -24.85 7.91 -8.52
CA GLN A 96 -25.47 7.01 -9.51
C GLN A 96 -25.66 5.58 -9.02
N GLN A 97 -25.08 5.22 -7.86
CA GLN A 97 -25.17 3.88 -7.26
C GLN A 97 -24.90 2.76 -8.27
N PHE A 98 -23.80 2.88 -9.01
CA PHE A 98 -23.36 1.86 -9.95
C PHE A 98 -23.22 0.47 -9.31
N PRO A 99 -23.23 -0.62 -10.10
CA PRO A 99 -22.98 -1.97 -9.58
C PRO A 99 -21.69 -2.05 -8.77
N LEU A 100 -21.66 -2.95 -7.78
CA LEU A 100 -20.56 -3.13 -6.83
C LEU A 100 -19.17 -3.20 -7.48
N TRP A 101 -19.03 -3.89 -8.60
CA TRP A 101 -17.75 -4.03 -9.30
C TRP A 101 -17.25 -2.70 -9.89
N VAL A 102 -18.13 -1.80 -10.36
CA VAL A 102 -17.77 -0.47 -10.86
C VAL A 102 -17.27 0.39 -9.70
N GLN A 103 -18.00 0.39 -8.58
CA GLN A 103 -17.61 1.10 -7.37
C GLN A 103 -16.29 0.57 -6.81
N ALA A 104 -16.06 -0.74 -6.86
CA ALA A 104 -14.80 -1.37 -6.46
C ALA A 104 -13.62 -0.89 -7.32
N VAL A 105 -13.78 -0.89 -8.66
CA VAL A 105 -12.75 -0.38 -9.57
C VAL A 105 -12.47 1.10 -9.31
N LEU A 106 -13.50 1.89 -9.07
CA LEU A 106 -13.37 3.32 -8.78
C LEU A 106 -12.62 3.56 -7.46
N SER A 107 -12.97 2.80 -6.39
CA SER A 107 -12.25 2.84 -5.12
C SER A 107 -10.76 2.51 -5.28
N VAL A 108 -10.45 1.44 -6.01
CA VAL A 108 -9.06 1.07 -6.32
C VAL A 108 -8.36 2.18 -7.09
N ALA A 109 -9.01 2.77 -8.08
CA ALA A 109 -8.41 3.85 -8.89
C ALA A 109 -8.07 5.08 -8.04
N ILE A 110 -9.00 5.51 -7.14
CA ILE A 110 -8.78 6.64 -6.24
C ILE A 110 -7.55 6.38 -5.34
N VAL A 111 -7.53 5.25 -4.64
CA VAL A 111 -6.47 4.95 -3.67
C VAL A 111 -5.14 4.66 -4.36
N THR A 112 -5.16 4.01 -5.53
CA THR A 112 -3.94 3.77 -6.31
C THR A 112 -3.29 5.08 -6.74
N ALA A 113 -4.08 6.10 -7.08
CA ALA A 113 -3.57 7.41 -7.46
C ALA A 113 -2.88 8.15 -6.29
N PHE A 114 -3.16 7.80 -5.02
CA PHE A 114 -2.42 8.35 -3.88
C PHE A 114 -0.96 7.97 -3.88
N GLY A 115 -0.61 6.73 -4.27
CA GLY A 115 0.75 6.22 -4.17
C GLY A 115 1.80 7.17 -4.75
N PRO A 116 1.78 7.47 -6.06
CA PRO A 116 2.72 8.39 -6.69
C PRO A 116 2.68 9.81 -6.11
N LEU A 117 1.50 10.29 -5.69
CA LEU A 117 1.33 11.63 -5.13
C LEU A 117 1.94 11.71 -3.72
N VAL A 118 1.70 10.72 -2.86
CA VAL A 118 2.32 10.63 -1.53
C VAL A 118 3.84 10.52 -1.65
N TYR A 119 4.34 9.67 -2.56
CA TYR A 119 5.77 9.61 -2.82
C TYR A 119 6.34 10.98 -3.20
N ARG A 120 5.68 11.67 -4.13
CA ARG A 120 6.14 12.96 -4.63
C ARG A 120 6.14 14.04 -3.56
N VAL A 121 5.08 14.12 -2.77
CA VAL A 121 4.92 15.17 -1.76
C VAL A 121 5.82 14.94 -0.55
N ALA A 122 5.91 13.68 -0.06
CA ALA A 122 6.56 13.39 1.20
C ALA A 122 7.98 12.82 1.06
N TYR A 123 8.29 12.05 0.02
CA TYR A 123 9.53 11.26 -0.02
C TYR A 123 10.50 11.67 -1.14
N GLN A 124 10.01 12.18 -2.26
CA GLN A 124 10.84 12.43 -3.44
C GLN A 124 12.00 13.40 -3.17
N SER A 125 11.76 14.45 -2.39
CA SER A 125 12.78 15.43 -1.99
C SER A 125 13.80 14.86 -0.99
N LEU A 126 13.45 13.78 -0.32
CA LEU A 126 14.25 13.10 0.71
C LEU A 126 14.92 11.82 0.19
N GLU A 127 15.00 11.64 -1.10
CA GLU A 127 15.52 10.41 -1.74
C GLU A 127 16.94 10.03 -1.30
N ALA A 128 17.77 11.03 -0.95
CA ALA A 128 19.13 10.84 -0.47
C ALA A 128 19.25 10.82 1.06
N ALA A 129 18.13 10.93 1.80
CA ALA A 129 18.12 10.93 3.25
C ALA A 129 18.40 9.54 3.83
N THR A 130 18.82 9.51 5.09
CA THR A 130 19.04 8.25 5.81
C THR A 130 17.72 7.51 6.05
N PRO A 131 17.74 6.17 6.19
CA PRO A 131 16.53 5.39 6.48
C PRO A 131 15.80 5.86 7.74
N LEU A 132 16.50 6.38 8.74
CA LEU A 132 15.91 6.93 9.96
C LEU A 132 15.05 8.16 9.68
N VAL A 133 15.54 9.11 8.86
CA VAL A 133 14.77 10.29 8.44
C VAL A 133 13.54 9.87 7.66
N LEU A 134 13.67 8.92 6.73
CA LEU A 134 12.56 8.38 5.96
C LEU A 134 11.50 7.69 6.85
N LEU A 135 11.94 7.02 7.93
CA LEU A 135 11.05 6.41 8.93
C LEU A 135 10.26 7.49 9.69
N ILE A 136 10.92 8.56 10.14
CA ILE A 136 10.26 9.67 10.84
C ILE A 136 9.20 10.31 9.93
N VAL A 137 9.52 10.54 8.66
CA VAL A 137 8.55 11.05 7.67
C VAL A 137 7.39 10.06 7.48
N SER A 138 7.67 8.74 7.44
CA SER A 138 6.62 7.72 7.35
C SER A 138 5.66 7.75 8.53
N VAL A 139 6.17 7.95 9.74
CA VAL A 139 5.34 8.13 10.95
C VAL A 139 4.48 9.41 10.82
N GLY A 140 5.07 10.51 10.36
CA GLY A 140 4.33 11.75 10.14
C GLY A 140 3.21 11.60 9.10
N VAL A 141 3.49 10.93 7.98
CA VAL A 141 2.49 10.63 6.93
C VAL A 141 1.39 9.70 7.48
N HIS A 142 1.76 8.70 8.30
CA HIS A 142 0.80 7.82 8.97
C HIS A 142 -0.20 8.63 9.81
N PHE A 143 0.28 9.47 10.72
CA PHE A 143 -0.60 10.27 11.57
C PHE A 143 -1.45 11.26 10.77
N ALA A 144 -0.88 11.86 9.71
CA ALA A 144 -1.63 12.75 8.82
C ALA A 144 -2.77 11.99 8.12
N LEU A 145 -2.50 10.81 7.55
CA LEU A 145 -3.53 9.99 6.91
C LEU A 145 -4.57 9.49 7.91
N THR A 146 -4.17 9.01 9.08
CA THR A 146 -5.11 8.55 10.12
C THR A 146 -6.02 9.69 10.58
N GLY A 147 -5.46 10.89 10.84
CA GLY A 147 -6.25 12.07 11.21
C GLY A 147 -7.22 12.51 10.11
N LEU A 148 -6.78 12.51 8.85
CA LEU A 148 -7.65 12.76 7.70
C LEU A 148 -8.70 11.66 7.52
N GLY A 149 -8.35 10.41 7.81
CA GLY A 149 -9.28 9.28 7.81
C GLY A 149 -10.43 9.50 8.81
N LEU A 150 -10.13 9.95 10.03
CA LEU A 150 -11.14 10.32 11.02
C LEU A 150 -12.05 11.45 10.52
N LEU A 151 -11.47 12.47 9.88
CA LEU A 151 -12.24 13.60 9.35
C LEU A 151 -13.18 13.18 8.21
N PHE A 152 -12.73 12.25 7.33
CA PHE A 152 -13.48 11.86 6.14
C PHE A 152 -14.52 10.77 6.40
N PHE A 153 -14.21 9.81 7.24
CA PHE A 153 -15.04 8.62 7.47
C PHE A 153 -15.73 8.62 8.83
N GLY A 154 -15.26 9.47 9.77
CA GLY A 154 -15.73 9.45 11.15
C GLY A 154 -15.13 8.31 11.97
N ALA A 155 -15.60 8.18 13.21
CA ALA A 155 -15.14 7.15 14.15
C ALA A 155 -15.91 5.81 14.00
N GLU A 156 -16.92 5.76 13.15
CA GLU A 156 -17.72 4.55 12.93
C GLU A 156 -17.00 3.55 12.03
N GLY A 157 -17.20 2.26 12.30
CA GLY A 157 -16.69 1.19 11.47
C GLY A 157 -17.63 0.84 10.34
N PHE A 158 -17.08 0.54 9.18
CA PHE A 158 -17.82 0.12 7.99
C PHE A 158 -17.48 -1.32 7.62
N ARG A 159 -18.48 -2.02 7.11
CA ARG A 159 -18.34 -3.37 6.58
C ARG A 159 -18.94 -3.42 5.19
N ASN A 160 -18.16 -3.85 4.22
CA ASN A 160 -18.60 -3.93 2.84
C ASN A 160 -19.45 -5.20 2.62
N PRO A 161 -20.39 -5.20 1.66
CA PRO A 161 -21.06 -6.43 1.26
C PRO A 161 -20.09 -7.43 0.61
N SER A 162 -20.40 -8.71 0.74
CA SER A 162 -19.64 -9.78 0.10
C SER A 162 -19.75 -9.68 -1.42
N PHE A 163 -18.63 -9.93 -2.12
CA PHE A 163 -18.64 -10.07 -3.59
C PHE A 163 -19.32 -11.37 -4.02
N TRP A 164 -19.31 -12.38 -3.16
CA TRP A 164 -19.93 -13.67 -3.41
C TRP A 164 -20.49 -14.26 -2.11
N ASP A 165 -21.82 -14.29 -2.00
CA ASP A 165 -22.51 -14.68 -0.76
C ASP A 165 -23.00 -16.14 -0.81
N VAL A 166 -22.12 -17.04 -1.28
CA VAL A 166 -22.37 -18.46 -1.26
C VAL A 166 -21.56 -19.11 -0.14
N ARG A 167 -22.14 -20.10 0.54
CA ARG A 167 -21.45 -20.90 1.56
C ARG A 167 -21.26 -22.31 1.05
N PHE A 168 -20.05 -22.80 1.11
CA PHE A 168 -19.68 -24.17 0.77
C PHE A 168 -19.44 -24.96 2.05
N SER A 169 -20.10 -26.09 2.23
CA SER A 169 -19.84 -27.01 3.32
C SER A 169 -18.96 -28.17 2.82
N LEU A 170 -17.74 -28.23 3.30
CA LEU A 170 -16.79 -29.32 3.07
C LEU A 170 -16.67 -30.13 4.36
N GLY A 171 -17.63 -31.05 4.60
CA GLY A 171 -17.72 -31.80 5.86
C GLY A 171 -17.97 -30.86 7.05
N PRO A 172 -17.12 -30.88 8.10
CA PRO A 172 -17.29 -30.02 9.28
C PRO A 172 -16.85 -28.55 9.06
N VAL A 173 -16.23 -28.26 7.92
CA VAL A 173 -15.70 -26.90 7.61
C VAL A 173 -16.66 -26.18 6.66
N SER A 174 -17.12 -24.99 7.07
CA SER A 174 -17.89 -24.09 6.21
C SER A 174 -16.97 -22.99 5.64
N LEU A 175 -16.87 -22.90 4.32
CA LEU A 175 -16.14 -21.86 3.62
C LEU A 175 -17.13 -20.86 3.01
N SER A 176 -16.91 -19.56 3.27
CA SER A 176 -17.67 -18.52 2.58
C SER A 176 -17.10 -18.29 1.18
N GLY A 177 -17.95 -17.92 0.20
CA GLY A 177 -17.52 -17.54 -1.13
C GLY A 177 -16.54 -16.38 -1.11
N GLN A 178 -16.69 -15.43 -0.17
CA GLN A 178 -15.74 -14.35 0.05
C GLN A 178 -14.33 -14.87 0.40
N THR A 179 -14.22 -15.90 1.23
CA THR A 179 -12.92 -16.55 1.55
C THR A 179 -12.26 -17.11 0.29
N VAL A 180 -13.04 -17.75 -0.56
CA VAL A 180 -12.53 -18.29 -1.85
C VAL A 180 -12.02 -17.15 -2.74
N ILE A 181 -12.76 -16.03 -2.83
CA ILE A 181 -12.33 -14.85 -3.58
C ILE A 181 -11.03 -14.30 -3.01
N ILE A 182 -10.89 -14.19 -1.68
CA ILE A 182 -9.66 -13.70 -1.05
C ILE A 182 -8.47 -14.57 -1.44
N PHE A 183 -8.59 -15.89 -1.34
CA PHE A 183 -7.50 -16.82 -1.72
C PHE A 183 -7.19 -16.74 -3.22
N ALA A 184 -8.19 -16.83 -4.08
CA ALA A 184 -8.02 -16.78 -5.53
C ALA A 184 -7.41 -15.45 -5.98
N SER A 185 -7.93 -14.31 -5.49
CA SER A 185 -7.41 -12.98 -5.82
C SER A 185 -6.00 -12.78 -5.29
N SER A 186 -5.70 -13.26 -4.07
CA SER A 186 -4.34 -13.16 -3.51
C SER A 186 -3.34 -13.96 -4.33
N LEU A 187 -3.70 -15.18 -4.71
CA LEU A 187 -2.85 -16.00 -5.58
C LEU A 187 -2.67 -15.38 -6.96
N ALA A 188 -3.75 -14.90 -7.56
CA ALA A 188 -3.70 -14.21 -8.85
C ALA A 188 -2.80 -12.97 -8.80
N LEU A 189 -2.92 -12.14 -7.75
CA LEU A 189 -2.07 -10.96 -7.57
C LEU A 189 -0.60 -11.34 -7.38
N ILE A 190 -0.28 -12.39 -6.62
CA ILE A 190 1.10 -12.88 -6.45
C ILE A 190 1.67 -13.32 -7.79
N VAL A 191 0.91 -14.08 -8.58
CA VAL A 191 1.33 -14.55 -9.92
C VAL A 191 1.51 -13.37 -10.86
N LEU A 192 0.58 -12.40 -10.88
CA LEU A 192 0.67 -11.20 -11.70
C LEU A 192 1.89 -10.34 -11.33
N LEU A 193 2.18 -10.16 -10.05
CA LEU A 193 3.38 -9.46 -9.58
C LEU A 193 4.65 -10.19 -10.02
N TRP A 194 4.68 -11.51 -9.85
CA TRP A 194 5.82 -12.31 -10.31
C TRP A 194 6.04 -12.17 -11.82
N LEU A 195 4.97 -12.30 -12.63
CA LEU A 195 5.03 -12.10 -14.08
C LEU A 195 5.49 -10.67 -14.43
N TYR A 196 4.98 -9.66 -13.73
CA TYR A 196 5.38 -8.28 -13.94
C TYR A 196 6.88 -8.07 -13.71
N PHE A 197 7.41 -8.55 -12.59
CA PHE A 197 8.83 -8.42 -12.27
C PHE A 197 9.73 -9.25 -13.20
N GLU A 198 9.26 -10.41 -13.66
CA GLU A 198 10.06 -11.31 -14.51
C GLU A 198 10.01 -10.92 -16.00
N LYS A 199 8.84 -10.51 -16.50
CA LYS A 199 8.59 -10.32 -17.92
C LYS A 199 8.64 -8.86 -18.37
N SER A 200 8.25 -7.89 -17.52
CA SER A 200 8.18 -6.49 -17.95
C SER A 200 9.52 -5.76 -17.81
N LEU A 201 9.82 -4.84 -18.75
CA LEU A 201 11.01 -3.98 -18.68
C LEU A 201 11.00 -3.08 -17.43
N ARG A 202 9.81 -2.57 -17.05
CA ARG A 202 9.64 -1.75 -15.84
C ARG A 202 9.88 -2.55 -14.57
N GLY A 203 9.40 -3.78 -14.51
CA GLY A 203 9.66 -4.69 -13.37
C GLY A 203 11.14 -5.03 -13.25
N LYS A 204 11.83 -5.29 -14.36
CA LYS A 204 13.29 -5.51 -14.39
C LYS A 204 14.05 -4.26 -13.94
N ALA A 205 13.61 -3.06 -14.34
CA ALA A 205 14.18 -1.80 -13.89
C ALA A 205 14.03 -1.58 -12.38
N LEU A 206 12.87 -1.92 -11.80
CA LEU A 206 12.66 -1.88 -10.36
C LEU A 206 13.59 -2.86 -9.62
N ARG A 207 13.76 -4.09 -10.11
CA ARG A 207 14.71 -5.06 -9.53
C ARG A 207 16.14 -4.57 -9.62
N ALA A 208 16.55 -4.00 -10.75
CA ALA A 208 17.88 -3.41 -10.90
C ALA A 208 18.11 -2.28 -9.87
N THR A 209 17.13 -1.40 -9.69
CA THR A 209 17.19 -0.32 -8.69
C THR A 209 17.26 -0.87 -7.26
N ALA A 210 16.56 -1.96 -6.97
CA ALA A 210 16.56 -2.61 -5.66
C ALA A 210 17.95 -3.24 -5.32
N VAL A 211 18.63 -3.82 -6.30
CA VAL A 211 19.95 -4.44 -6.15
C VAL A 211 21.06 -3.41 -6.06
N ASN A 212 21.11 -2.49 -7.02
CA ASN A 212 22.13 -1.44 -7.05
C ASN A 212 21.56 -0.15 -7.64
N ARG A 213 21.20 0.80 -6.76
CA ARG A 213 20.58 2.06 -7.14
C ARG A 213 21.52 2.96 -7.96
N THR A 214 22.80 2.99 -7.59
CA THR A 214 23.82 3.77 -8.31
C THR A 214 24.07 3.19 -9.71
N GLY A 215 24.26 1.89 -9.80
CA GLY A 215 24.43 1.19 -11.09
C GLY A 215 23.20 1.36 -12.00
N ALA A 216 21.98 1.27 -11.44
CA ALA A 216 20.75 1.51 -12.20
C ALA A 216 20.68 2.94 -12.77
N ARG A 217 21.07 3.95 -11.98
CA ARG A 217 21.17 5.35 -12.48
C ARG A 217 22.16 5.52 -13.62
N LEU A 218 23.33 4.88 -13.52
CA LEU A 218 24.34 4.93 -14.59
C LEU A 218 23.82 4.29 -15.89
N MET A 219 22.92 3.32 -15.79
CA MET A 219 22.23 2.70 -16.92
C MET A 219 21.00 3.48 -17.40
N GLY A 220 20.77 4.71 -16.90
CA GLY A 220 19.67 5.59 -17.30
C GLY A 220 18.33 5.30 -16.61
N ILE A 221 18.28 4.43 -15.60
CA ILE A 221 17.05 4.16 -14.84
C ILE A 221 16.85 5.27 -13.80
N SER A 222 15.78 6.06 -13.95
CA SER A 222 15.43 7.11 -12.99
C SER A 222 14.96 6.53 -11.67
N SER A 223 15.64 6.88 -10.57
CA SER A 223 15.22 6.49 -9.22
C SER A 223 13.87 7.08 -8.84
N GLN A 224 13.59 8.32 -9.28
CA GLN A 224 12.30 8.97 -9.03
C GLN A 224 11.14 8.23 -9.71
N ALA A 225 11.33 7.83 -10.99
CA ALA A 225 10.33 7.05 -11.70
C ALA A 225 10.13 5.66 -11.06
N SER A 226 11.21 5.04 -10.61
CA SER A 226 11.15 3.77 -9.86
C SER A 226 10.41 3.93 -8.53
N GLY A 227 10.67 5.00 -7.77
CA GLY A 227 9.97 5.31 -6.54
C GLY A 227 8.47 5.56 -6.76
N GLN A 228 8.10 6.40 -7.73
CA GLN A 228 6.70 6.66 -8.08
C GLN A 228 5.96 5.37 -8.46
N LEU A 229 6.57 4.53 -9.30
CA LEU A 229 5.98 3.26 -9.73
C LEU A 229 5.84 2.28 -8.56
N THR A 230 6.82 2.25 -7.67
CA THR A 230 6.79 1.41 -6.45
C THR A 230 5.64 1.79 -5.54
N PHE A 231 5.45 3.10 -5.27
CA PHE A 231 4.36 3.58 -4.44
C PHE A 231 2.99 3.41 -5.13
N LEU A 232 2.92 3.53 -6.46
CA LEU A 232 1.71 3.19 -7.21
C LEU A 232 1.33 1.72 -7.01
N MET A 233 2.29 0.80 -7.15
CA MET A 233 2.03 -0.62 -6.93
C MET A 233 1.67 -0.93 -5.48
N ALA A 234 2.34 -0.30 -4.52
CA ALA A 234 2.03 -0.44 -3.10
C ALA A 234 0.61 0.03 -2.76
N ALA A 235 0.18 1.17 -3.30
CA ALA A 235 -1.17 1.68 -3.14
C ALA A 235 -2.22 0.79 -3.84
N LEU A 236 -1.90 0.28 -5.05
CA LEU A 236 -2.76 -0.68 -5.75
C LEU A 236 -2.97 -1.96 -4.93
N ILE A 237 -1.88 -2.56 -4.43
CA ILE A 237 -1.95 -3.77 -3.59
C ILE A 237 -2.71 -3.46 -2.29
N GLY A 238 -2.47 -2.31 -1.67
CA GLY A 238 -3.18 -1.88 -0.47
C GLY A 238 -4.68 -1.75 -0.72
N ALA A 239 -5.09 -1.01 -1.75
CA ALA A 239 -6.49 -0.81 -2.12
C ALA A 239 -7.21 -2.13 -2.40
N LEU A 240 -6.60 -3.01 -3.22
CA LEU A 240 -7.15 -4.34 -3.50
C LEU A 240 -7.27 -5.19 -2.23
N SER A 241 -6.27 -5.15 -1.34
CA SER A 241 -6.34 -5.84 -0.05
C SER A 241 -7.48 -5.32 0.82
N GLY A 242 -7.74 -4.01 0.79
CA GLY A 242 -8.87 -3.37 1.48
C GLY A 242 -10.24 -3.86 0.98
N LEU A 243 -10.39 -3.93 -0.35
CA LEU A 243 -11.60 -4.47 -0.95
C LEU A 243 -11.85 -5.94 -0.56
N LEU A 244 -10.79 -6.73 -0.52
CA LEU A 244 -10.89 -8.16 -0.19
C LEU A 244 -11.23 -8.38 1.28
N ILE A 245 -10.65 -7.58 2.21
CA ILE A 245 -10.86 -7.76 3.65
C ILE A 245 -12.13 -7.08 4.15
N GLY A 246 -12.59 -6.00 3.52
CA GLY A 246 -13.73 -5.19 3.94
C GLY A 246 -15.04 -5.97 4.17
N PRO A 247 -15.39 -7.00 3.36
CA PRO A 247 -16.55 -7.84 3.63
C PRO A 247 -16.37 -8.78 4.84
N SER A 248 -15.13 -9.11 5.20
CA SER A 248 -14.82 -10.10 6.24
C SER A 248 -14.68 -9.49 7.62
N THR A 249 -14.31 -8.21 7.71
CA THR A 249 -14.10 -7.49 8.98
C THR A 249 -14.65 -6.07 8.91
N THR A 250 -15.00 -5.52 10.07
CA THR A 250 -15.34 -4.10 10.18
C THR A 250 -14.05 -3.28 10.13
N VAL A 251 -13.99 -2.31 9.25
CA VAL A 251 -12.84 -1.43 9.04
C VAL A 251 -13.15 -0.05 9.58
N PHE A 252 -12.30 0.45 10.46
CA PHE A 252 -12.32 1.80 11.01
C PHE A 252 -11.24 2.64 10.35
N TYR A 253 -11.28 3.95 10.56
CA TYR A 253 -10.30 4.90 10.02
C TYR A 253 -8.85 4.60 10.44
N ASP A 254 -8.64 3.99 11.62
CA ASP A 254 -7.34 3.62 12.22
C ASP A 254 -6.95 2.15 12.04
N SER A 255 -7.85 1.31 11.50
CA SER A 255 -7.59 -0.12 11.29
C SER A 255 -6.38 -0.39 10.40
N GLY A 256 -6.02 0.59 9.56
CA GLY A 256 -4.88 0.53 8.66
C GLY A 256 -3.57 0.24 9.38
N PHE A 257 -3.32 0.87 10.51
CA PHE A 257 -2.07 0.71 11.26
C PHE A 257 -1.82 -0.75 11.66
N LEU A 258 -2.77 -1.39 12.33
CA LEU A 258 -2.62 -2.79 12.78
C LEU A 258 -2.48 -3.76 11.59
N ILE A 259 -3.24 -3.54 10.53
CA ILE A 259 -3.18 -4.36 9.32
C ILE A 259 -1.81 -4.17 8.63
N GLY A 260 -1.34 -2.94 8.51
CA GLY A 260 -0.03 -2.60 7.94
C GLY A 260 1.11 -3.17 8.76
N LEU A 261 1.02 -3.08 10.10
CA LEU A 261 2.02 -3.60 11.02
C LEU A 261 2.16 -5.13 10.91
N LYS A 262 1.06 -5.88 10.75
CA LYS A 262 1.10 -7.33 10.46
C LYS A 262 1.82 -7.63 9.14
N GLY A 263 1.59 -6.83 8.11
CA GLY A 263 2.33 -6.91 6.85
C GLY A 263 3.81 -6.64 7.01
N PHE A 264 4.17 -5.65 7.84
CA PHE A 264 5.56 -5.33 8.17
C PHE A 264 6.23 -6.47 8.94
N VAL A 265 5.55 -7.05 9.96
CA VAL A 265 6.05 -8.25 10.69
C VAL A 265 6.38 -9.38 9.72
N ALA A 266 5.47 -9.68 8.79
CA ALA A 266 5.68 -10.69 7.78
C ALA A 266 6.91 -10.40 6.89
N ALA A 267 7.10 -9.13 6.51
CA ALA A 267 8.25 -8.69 5.74
C ALA A 267 9.56 -8.76 6.52
N VAL A 268 9.55 -8.43 7.82
CA VAL A 268 10.72 -8.54 8.72
C VAL A 268 11.10 -10.00 8.93
N VAL A 269 10.14 -10.89 9.14
CA VAL A 269 10.37 -12.34 9.24
C VAL A 269 11.08 -12.85 7.97
N ALA A 270 10.73 -12.33 6.81
CA ALA A 270 11.36 -12.62 5.51
C ALA A 270 12.73 -11.95 5.31
N GLY A 271 13.06 -10.96 6.13
CA GLY A 271 14.29 -10.18 6.02
C GLY A 271 14.24 -8.96 5.14
N LEU A 272 13.06 -8.45 4.81
CA LEU A 272 12.83 -7.20 4.04
C LEU A 272 13.45 -7.18 2.62
N SER A 273 14.05 -8.27 2.16
CA SER A 273 14.78 -8.30 0.88
C SER A 273 14.30 -9.40 -0.07
N SER A 274 13.46 -10.33 0.41
CA SER A 274 13.05 -11.50 -0.37
C SER A 274 11.53 -11.54 -0.56
N TYR A 275 11.07 -11.47 -1.80
CA TYR A 275 9.64 -11.62 -2.13
C TYR A 275 9.06 -13.01 -1.78
N PRO A 276 9.73 -14.13 -2.13
CA PRO A 276 9.27 -15.46 -1.69
C PRO A 276 9.28 -15.59 -0.17
N GLY A 277 10.31 -15.03 0.48
CA GLY A 277 10.39 -14.99 1.94
C GLY A 277 9.22 -14.24 2.56
N ALA A 278 8.82 -13.09 2.01
CA ALA A 278 7.68 -12.32 2.50
C ALA A 278 6.37 -13.10 2.44
N LEU A 279 6.18 -13.93 1.41
CA LEU A 279 5.04 -14.81 1.29
C LEU A 279 5.04 -15.87 2.40
N LEU A 280 6.18 -16.54 2.61
CA LEU A 280 6.31 -17.55 3.68
C LEU A 280 6.16 -16.92 5.06
N GLY A 281 6.77 -15.75 5.29
CA GLY A 281 6.60 -14.98 6.52
C GLY A 281 5.16 -14.60 6.78
N ALA A 282 4.42 -14.20 5.76
CA ALA A 282 3.00 -13.86 5.89
C ALA A 282 2.12 -15.08 6.19
N LEU A 283 2.41 -16.22 5.59
CA LEU A 283 1.72 -17.48 5.91
C LEU A 283 2.01 -17.89 7.36
N PHE A 284 3.26 -17.81 7.79
CA PHE A 284 3.65 -18.11 9.15
C PHE A 284 2.95 -17.19 10.17
N VAL A 285 2.98 -15.87 9.93
CA VAL A 285 2.27 -14.89 10.78
C VAL A 285 0.78 -15.17 10.83
N GLY A 286 0.15 -15.49 9.69
CA GLY A 286 -1.27 -15.84 9.62
C GLY A 286 -1.62 -17.12 10.41
N ILE A 287 -0.76 -18.13 10.37
CA ILE A 287 -0.92 -19.36 11.15
C ILE A 287 -0.80 -19.02 12.66
N VAL A 288 0.22 -18.29 13.06
CA VAL A 288 0.41 -17.88 14.47
C VAL A 288 -0.77 -17.04 14.95
N GLU A 289 -1.29 -16.11 14.13
CA GLU A 289 -2.47 -15.32 14.46
C GLU A 289 -3.71 -16.21 14.65
N ALA A 290 -3.93 -17.20 13.78
CA ALA A 290 -5.04 -18.12 13.88
C ALA A 290 -4.99 -18.97 15.15
N PHE A 291 -3.81 -19.49 15.51
CA PHE A 291 -3.61 -20.19 16.79
C PHE A 291 -3.79 -19.25 17.98
N GLY A 292 -3.21 -18.05 17.93
CA GLY A 292 -3.38 -17.03 18.97
C GLY A 292 -4.86 -16.65 19.18
N ALA A 293 -5.61 -16.51 18.11
CA ALA A 293 -7.05 -16.24 18.18
C ALA A 293 -7.86 -17.40 18.80
N PHE A 294 -7.42 -18.64 18.58
CA PHE A 294 -8.08 -19.81 19.14
C PHE A 294 -7.79 -20.00 20.64
N TRP A 295 -6.50 -19.88 21.06
CA TRP A 295 -6.09 -20.18 22.45
C TRP A 295 -6.18 -18.98 23.38
N ALA A 296 -5.94 -17.76 22.85
CA ALA A 296 -5.82 -16.53 23.63
C ALA A 296 -6.27 -15.31 22.82
N SER A 297 -7.55 -15.25 22.46
CA SER A 297 -8.10 -14.24 21.54
C SER A 297 -7.79 -12.79 21.95
N ALA A 298 -7.77 -12.50 23.25
CA ALA A 298 -7.41 -11.18 23.78
C ALA A 298 -5.95 -10.80 23.55
N PHE A 299 -5.04 -11.78 23.40
CA PHE A 299 -3.60 -11.59 23.25
C PHE A 299 -3.10 -11.88 21.82
N LYS A 300 -3.98 -12.16 20.86
CA LYS A 300 -3.59 -12.52 19.49
C LYS A 300 -2.64 -11.52 18.84
N GLU A 301 -2.88 -10.24 19.02
CA GLU A 301 -2.07 -9.15 18.49
C GLU A 301 -0.69 -9.11 19.17
N VAL A 302 -0.67 -9.25 20.50
CA VAL A 302 0.59 -9.29 21.29
C VAL A 302 1.44 -10.47 20.84
N ILE A 303 0.86 -11.65 20.64
CA ILE A 303 1.57 -12.85 20.17
C ILE A 303 2.21 -12.59 18.82
N VAL A 304 1.45 -12.02 17.85
CA VAL A 304 1.95 -11.74 16.51
C VAL A 304 3.09 -10.73 16.53
N PHE A 305 2.96 -9.64 17.29
CA PHE A 305 3.98 -8.60 17.30
C PHE A 305 5.22 -8.98 18.11
N THR A 306 5.06 -9.73 19.20
CA THR A 306 6.18 -10.25 19.98
C THR A 306 7.05 -11.24 19.19
N LEU A 307 6.47 -11.89 18.17
CA LEU A 307 7.20 -12.81 17.30
C LEU A 307 8.36 -12.16 16.53
N ILE A 308 8.34 -10.84 16.34
CA ILE A 308 9.45 -10.10 15.73
C ILE A 308 10.74 -10.30 16.53
N LEU A 309 10.66 -10.25 17.87
CA LEU A 309 11.85 -10.27 18.74
C LEU A 309 12.68 -11.54 18.57
N PRO A 310 12.13 -12.77 18.71
CA PRO A 310 12.91 -13.99 18.52
C PRO A 310 13.41 -14.15 17.08
N VAL A 311 12.65 -13.70 16.07
CA VAL A 311 13.08 -13.75 14.67
C VAL A 311 14.28 -12.85 14.43
N LEU A 312 14.24 -11.60 14.92
CA LEU A 312 15.37 -10.68 14.81
C LEU A 312 16.59 -11.18 15.58
N LEU A 313 16.40 -11.76 16.78
CA LEU A 313 17.49 -12.37 17.56
C LEU A 313 18.18 -13.49 16.78
N VAL A 314 17.41 -14.46 16.26
CA VAL A 314 17.96 -15.56 15.46
C VAL A 314 18.70 -15.06 14.22
N ARG A 315 18.19 -14.02 13.56
CA ARG A 315 18.85 -13.41 12.40
C ARG A 315 20.13 -12.69 12.79
N SER A 316 20.11 -11.89 13.86
CA SER A 316 21.30 -11.21 14.38
C SER A 316 22.41 -12.20 14.72
N LEU A 317 22.07 -13.31 15.37
CA LEU A 317 23.03 -14.37 15.67
C LEU A 317 23.60 -15.06 14.42
N ARG A 318 22.83 -15.15 13.34
CA ARG A 318 23.29 -15.74 12.06
C ARG A 318 24.10 -14.77 11.20
N SER A 319 23.82 -13.45 11.27
CA SER A 319 24.53 -12.42 10.50
C SER A 319 25.79 -11.88 11.21
N GLY A 320 25.99 -12.18 12.48
CA GLY A 320 27.09 -11.68 13.29
C GLY A 320 28.50 -12.15 12.91
N HIS A 321 28.70 -12.72 11.71
CA HIS A 321 30.03 -13.17 11.24
C HIS A 321 30.46 -12.56 9.89
N THR A 322 29.74 -11.57 9.35
CA THR A 322 30.07 -11.04 8.01
C THR A 322 30.34 -9.53 7.95
N ASP A 323 30.29 -8.79 9.05
CA ASP A 323 30.44 -7.32 9.01
C ASP A 323 31.75 -6.78 9.64
N GLU A 324 32.80 -7.59 9.79
CA GLU A 324 34.13 -7.11 10.21
C GLU A 324 35.18 -6.98 9.08
N GLU A 325 34.79 -7.08 7.81
CA GLU A 325 35.68 -6.76 6.69
C GLU A 325 34.93 -5.95 5.65
N HIS A 326 34.92 -4.60 5.76
CA HIS A 326 35.17 -3.60 4.69
C HIS A 326 34.84 -2.19 5.17
#